data_6320f367a2338691837a618e06270636
#
_entry.id   6320f367a2338691837a618e06270636
#
_cell.length_a   1.000
_cell.length_b   1.000
_cell.length_c   1.000
_cell.angle_alpha   90.00
_cell.angle_beta   90.00
_cell.angle_gamma   90.00
#
_symmetry.space_group_name_H-M   'P 1'
#
loop_
_entity.id
_entity.type
_entity.pdbx_description
1 polymer ?
#
loop_
_entity_poly.entity_id
_entity_poly.type
_entity_poly.pdbx_seq_one_letter_code
_entity_poly.pdbx_strand_id
1 'polypeptide(L)' 'MIERISRYVISTYTNGKYKVIASFSSKFVARWEYFSKIGNKEYTNLVLMDAEKGKVLNKYGDVSE' A
#
# COMPACT_ATOMS: atom_id res chain seq x y z
N MET A 1 -3.00 12.43 24.55
CA MET A 1 -3.14 11.17 23.86
C MET A 1 -2.26 11.11 22.61
N ILE A 2 -1.62 10.02 22.42
CA ILE A 2 -0.74 9.87 21.28
C ILE A 2 -1.49 9.22 20.15
N GLU A 3 -1.49 9.90 19.04
CA GLU A 3 -2.11 9.35 17.87
C GLU A 3 -1.13 8.48 17.13
N ARG A 4 -1.54 7.25 16.90
CA ARG A 4 -0.70 6.31 16.20
C ARG A 4 -0.84 6.53 14.70
N ILE A 5 0.25 6.86 14.07
CA ILE A 5 0.26 7.07 12.64
C ILE A 5 0.81 5.82 11.97
N SER A 6 0.03 5.26 11.06
CA SER A 6 0.45 4.10 10.32
C SER A 6 1.50 4.52 9.31
N ARG A 7 2.64 3.85 9.35
CA ARG A 7 3.76 4.21 8.51
C ARG A 7 3.69 3.61 7.12
N TYR A 8 3.17 2.38 7.04
CA TYR A 8 3.15 1.66 5.77
C TYR A 8 1.74 1.62 5.22
N VAL A 9 1.60 2.02 3.97
CA VAL A 9 0.30 2.22 3.36
C VAL A 9 0.21 1.41 2.08
N ILE A 10 -0.92 0.70 1.91
CA ILE A 10 -1.20 -0.01 0.68
C ILE A 10 -2.28 0.77 -0.04
N SER A 11 -2.02 1.10 -1.29
CA SER A 11 -2.94 1.88 -2.11
C SER A 11 -3.18 1.19 -3.43
N THR A 12 -4.32 1.48 -4.03
CA THR A 12 -4.61 1.08 -5.39
C THR A 12 -4.74 2.35 -6.22
N TYR A 13 -4.42 2.24 -7.52
CA TYR A 13 -4.43 3.37 -8.42
C TYR A 13 -5.58 3.19 -9.41
N THR A 14 -6.50 4.13 -9.40
CA THR A 14 -7.69 4.05 -10.25
C THR A 14 -8.05 5.44 -10.75
N ASN A 15 -8.27 5.55 -12.06
CA ASN A 15 -8.72 6.82 -12.66
C ASN A 15 -7.81 7.98 -12.32
N GLY A 16 -6.50 7.73 -12.32
CA GLY A 16 -5.53 8.77 -12.07
C GLY A 16 -5.36 9.16 -10.61
N LYS A 17 -5.91 8.37 -9.71
CA LYS A 17 -5.85 8.68 -8.29
C LYS A 17 -5.46 7.46 -7.48
N TYR A 18 -4.72 7.72 -6.41
CA TYR A 18 -4.39 6.67 -5.44
C TYR A 18 -5.47 6.62 -4.38
N LYS A 19 -5.86 5.42 -4.02
CA LYS A 19 -6.83 5.22 -2.96
C LYS A 19 -6.20 4.30 -1.92
N VAL A 20 -6.07 4.78 -0.69
CA VAL A 20 -5.54 3.98 0.40
C VAL A 20 -6.56 2.93 0.80
N ILE A 21 -6.14 1.67 0.79
CA ILE A 21 -7.04 0.57 1.15
C ILE A 21 -6.65 -0.08 2.46
N ALA A 22 -5.42 0.14 2.91
CA ALA A 22 -4.97 -0.42 4.19
C ALA A 22 -3.74 0.33 4.65
N SER A 23 -3.52 0.32 5.96
CA SER A 23 -2.33 0.94 6.52
C SER A 23 -1.88 0.13 7.73
N PHE A 24 -0.57 0.12 7.97
CA PHE A 24 0.02 -0.70 9.01
C PHE A 24 1.21 0.02 9.63
N SER A 25 1.48 -0.29 10.89
CA SER A 25 2.64 0.27 11.56
C SER A 25 3.85 -0.66 11.43
N SER A 26 3.64 -1.91 11.04
CA SER A 26 4.70 -2.88 10.91
C SER A 26 4.99 -3.17 9.44
N LYS A 27 6.27 -3.11 9.08
CA LYS A 27 6.67 -3.38 7.71
C LYS A 27 6.39 -4.83 7.32
N PHE A 28 6.61 -5.76 8.23
CA PHE A 28 6.36 -7.17 7.92
C PHE A 28 4.89 -7.45 7.68
N VAL A 29 4.04 -6.88 8.52
CA VAL A 29 2.60 -7.06 8.36
C VAL A 29 2.14 -6.42 7.06
N ALA A 30 2.64 -5.23 6.77
CA ALA A 30 2.27 -4.53 5.55
C ALA A 30 2.65 -5.32 4.30
N ARG A 31 3.87 -5.86 4.28
CA ARG A 31 4.33 -6.64 3.15
C ARG A 31 3.52 -7.93 2.99
N TRP A 32 3.24 -8.58 4.12
CA TRP A 32 2.47 -9.81 4.09
C TRP A 32 1.09 -9.58 3.51
N GLU A 33 0.43 -8.52 3.97
CA GLU A 33 -0.90 -8.18 3.48
C GLU A 33 -0.86 -7.77 2.00
N TYR A 34 0.19 -7.05 1.62
CA TYR A 34 0.37 -6.62 0.25
C TYR A 34 0.43 -7.82 -0.70
N PHE A 35 1.28 -8.79 -0.38
CA PHE A 35 1.42 -9.97 -1.22
C PHE A 35 0.20 -10.87 -1.15
N SER A 36 -0.47 -10.90 -0.02
CA SER A 36 -1.70 -11.66 0.12
C SER A 36 -2.78 -11.12 -0.80
N LYS A 37 -2.90 -9.82 -0.89
CA LYS A 37 -3.89 -9.20 -1.77
C LYS A 37 -3.57 -9.47 -3.23
N ILE A 38 -2.29 -9.49 -3.57
CA ILE A 38 -1.88 -9.81 -4.93
C ILE A 38 -2.25 -11.27 -5.25
N GLY A 39 -1.97 -12.16 -4.32
CA GLY A 39 -2.26 -13.58 -4.51
C GLY A 39 -3.74 -13.87 -4.65
N ASN A 40 -4.56 -13.08 -3.98
CA ASN A 40 -6.01 -13.26 -4.04
C ASN A 40 -6.64 -12.58 -5.25
N LYS A 41 -5.83 -11.84 -6.02
CA LYS A 41 -6.29 -11.15 -7.23
C LYS A 41 -7.46 -10.22 -6.98
N GLU A 42 -7.45 -9.58 -5.81
CA GLU A 42 -8.51 -8.64 -5.46
C GLU A 42 -8.39 -7.32 -6.21
N TYR A 43 -7.17 -6.99 -6.60
CA TYR A 43 -6.88 -5.71 -7.25
C TYR A 43 -6.02 -5.90 -8.46
N THR A 44 -6.19 -5.02 -9.44
CA THR A 44 -5.38 -5.06 -10.66
C THR A 44 -4.05 -4.35 -10.48
N ASN A 45 -3.95 -3.49 -9.47
CA ASN A 45 -2.69 -2.85 -9.15
C ASN A 45 -2.65 -2.53 -7.67
N LEU A 46 -1.45 -2.48 -7.13
CA LEU A 46 -1.24 -2.15 -5.73
C LEU A 46 0.10 -1.45 -5.56
N VAL A 47 0.17 -0.56 -4.60
CA VAL A 47 1.40 0.15 -4.27
C VAL A 47 1.59 0.07 -2.77
N LEU A 48 2.77 -0.36 -2.34
CA LEU A 48 3.15 -0.35 -0.94
C LEU A 48 4.11 0.81 -0.73
N MET A 49 3.76 1.70 0.16
CA MET A 49 4.50 2.93 0.36
C MET A 49 4.86 3.13 1.81
N ASP A 50 6.05 3.68 2.04
CA ASP A 50 6.46 4.14 3.36
C ASP A 50 6.04 5.60 3.46
N ALA A 51 4.93 5.83 4.16
CA ALA A 51 4.35 7.17 4.23
C ALA A 51 5.22 8.14 5.01
N GLU A 52 6.01 7.62 5.95
CA GLU A 52 6.87 8.48 6.75
C GLU A 52 7.97 9.08 5.89
N LYS A 53 8.52 8.28 4.98
CA LYS A 53 9.60 8.74 4.12
C LYS A 53 9.10 9.17 2.75
N GLY A 54 7.83 8.96 2.48
CA GLY A 54 7.27 9.28 1.17
C GLY A 54 7.89 8.45 0.07
N LYS A 55 8.21 7.21 0.36
CA LYS A 55 8.93 6.36 -0.57
C LYS A 55 8.11 5.14 -0.94
N VAL A 56 8.07 4.84 -2.23
CA VAL A 56 7.38 3.65 -2.72
C VAL A 56 8.30 2.45 -2.53
N LEU A 57 7.80 1.43 -1.85
CA LEU A 57 8.58 0.23 -1.57
C LEU A 57 8.34 -0.85 -2.61
N ASN A 58 7.07 -1.03 -3.01
CA ASN A 58 6.71 -2.06 -3.99
C ASN A 58 5.58 -1.56 -4.87
N LYS A 59 5.58 -2.02 -6.11
CA LYS A 59 4.50 -1.74 -7.05
C LYS A 59 4.06 -3.04 -7.69
N TYR A 60 2.78 -3.15 -7.96
CA TYR A 60 2.23 -4.31 -8.63
C TYR A 60 1.21 -3.84 -9.66
N GLY A 61 1.29 -4.42 -10.83
CA GLY A 61 0.34 -4.13 -11.87
C GLY A 61 0.59 -2.81 -12.56
N ASP A 62 -0.43 -2.31 -13.21
CA ASP A 62 -0.31 -1.09 -14.00
C ASP A 62 -0.56 0.13 -13.12
N VAL A 63 0.53 0.72 -12.67
CA VAL A 63 0.47 1.93 -11.85
C VAL A 63 1.12 3.03 -12.67
N SER A 64 0.32 3.61 -13.52
CA SER A 64 0.79 4.63 -14.44
C SER A 64 0.54 6.00 -13.86
N GLU A 65 1.52 6.85 -13.90
CA GLU A 65 1.39 8.20 -13.39
C GLU A 65 1.19 9.19 -14.48
#